data_ba07397052b01e45723d5370d7b52b76
#
_entry.id   ba07397052b01e45723d5370d7b52b76
#
_cell.length_a   1.000
_cell.length_b   1.000
_cell.length_c   1.000
_cell.angle_alpha   90.00
_cell.angle_beta   90.00
_cell.angle_gamma   90.00
#
_symmetry.space_group_name_H-M   'P 1'
#
loop_
_entity.id
_entity.type
_entity.pdbx_description
1 polymer ?
#
loop_
_entity_poly.entity_id
_entity_poly.type
_entity_poly.pdbx_seq_one_letter_code
_entity_poly.pdbx_strand_id
1 'polypeptide(L)'
;MNKGWKYGIGLSAVILLLFMANLLVGSVDIPPADVWHILTGGEGGKASWSFIVWESRLPQALTALLCGGSLAVCGLMLQTAFKNPLAGPSILGINSGASLGVAFVMLLFGGSVTAGTFSLSGFLSVLTGAFVGAMAIMALILFFSTLIKSNVMLLITGIMIGYIASSAISLLNFFATAEGVQSYIIWGMGNFGGVSLQQMPAFASVTLLGLAGALMLIKPLNALLLGERYAENLGVNIRRVRNWLLLVTGLLTAVTTAFCGPVAFIGLAVPHVARMLLGTSNHQSLLPVTILSGGAVALLCNLVCILPGEAGIIPLNAVTPIIGAPVIIYVIVSQRRSQHFT
;
A
#
# COMPACT_ATOMS: atom_id res chain seq x y z
N MET A 1 4.95 -16.78 26.91
CA MET A 1 4.32 -16.38 25.66
C MET A 1 5.16 -15.27 25.04
N ASN A 2 5.67 -15.48 23.83
CA ASN A 2 6.57 -14.54 23.15
C ASN A 2 5.87 -13.19 22.93
N LYS A 3 6.57 -12.05 23.14
CA LYS A 3 5.97 -10.70 22.96
C LYS A 3 5.23 -10.55 21.63
N GLY A 4 5.79 -11.09 20.54
CA GLY A 4 5.15 -11.06 19.21
C GLY A 4 3.76 -11.71 19.18
N TRP A 5 3.56 -12.80 19.90
CA TRP A 5 2.25 -13.47 19.98
C TRP A 5 1.20 -12.64 20.73
N LYS A 6 1.60 -12.00 21.86
CA LYS A 6 0.68 -11.12 22.62
C LYS A 6 0.20 -9.94 21.78
N TYR A 7 1.13 -9.25 21.10
CA TYR A 7 0.78 -8.14 20.21
C TYR A 7 -0.01 -8.61 18.99
N GLY A 8 0.29 -9.81 18.46
CA GLY A 8 -0.48 -10.41 17.38
C GLY A 8 -1.95 -10.59 17.74
N ILE A 9 -2.26 -11.17 18.90
CA ILE A 9 -3.63 -11.35 19.39
C ILE A 9 -4.31 -9.99 19.61
N GLY A 10 -3.63 -9.05 20.27
CA GLY A 10 -4.17 -7.71 20.52
C GLY A 10 -4.51 -6.96 19.22
N LEU A 11 -3.60 -6.98 18.25
CA LEU A 11 -3.83 -6.36 16.93
C LEU A 11 -4.96 -7.06 16.15
N SER A 12 -5.06 -8.39 16.23
CA SER A 12 -6.17 -9.12 15.60
C SER A 12 -7.54 -8.72 16.20
N ALA A 13 -7.61 -8.52 17.51
CA ALA A 13 -8.81 -7.99 18.15
C ALA A 13 -9.12 -6.55 17.70
N VAL A 14 -8.12 -5.68 17.62
CA VAL A 14 -8.26 -4.30 17.09
C VAL A 14 -8.72 -4.32 15.64
N ILE A 15 -8.13 -5.18 14.80
CA ILE A 15 -8.56 -5.34 13.39
C ILE A 15 -10.02 -5.75 13.32
N LEU A 16 -10.44 -6.75 14.12
CA LEU A 16 -11.83 -7.20 14.13
C LEU A 16 -12.78 -6.06 14.51
N LEU A 17 -12.46 -5.28 15.54
CA LEU A 17 -13.25 -4.12 15.96
C LEU A 17 -13.31 -3.05 14.87
N LEU A 18 -12.17 -2.68 14.26
CA LEU A 18 -12.13 -1.70 13.20
C LEU A 18 -12.83 -2.20 11.93
N PHE A 19 -12.71 -3.48 11.61
CA PHE A 19 -13.39 -4.09 10.47
C PHE A 19 -14.90 -4.02 10.65
N MET A 20 -15.40 -4.42 11.82
CA MET A 20 -16.82 -4.30 12.16
C MET A 20 -17.28 -2.83 12.13
N ALA A 21 -16.49 -1.90 12.66
CA ALA A 21 -16.80 -0.48 12.58
C ALA A 21 -16.93 0.02 11.13
N ASN A 22 -16.05 -0.43 10.22
CA ASN A 22 -16.12 -0.11 8.78
C ASN A 22 -17.37 -0.70 8.09
N LEU A 23 -17.92 -1.83 8.60
CA LEU A 23 -19.17 -2.38 8.09
C LEU A 23 -20.39 -1.64 8.63
N LEU A 24 -20.33 -1.14 9.86
CA LEU A 24 -21.44 -0.45 10.53
C LEU A 24 -21.54 1.02 10.11
N VAL A 25 -20.39 1.72 10.01
CA VAL A 25 -20.33 3.16 9.69
C VAL A 25 -20.20 3.34 8.18
N GLY A 26 -20.91 4.31 7.62
CA GLY A 26 -20.85 4.65 6.19
C GLY A 26 -21.64 5.92 5.89
N SER A 27 -21.61 6.36 4.61
CA SER A 27 -22.36 7.52 4.14
C SER A 27 -23.89 7.36 4.23
N VAL A 28 -24.37 6.12 4.23
CA VAL A 28 -25.77 5.79 4.45
C VAL A 28 -25.92 5.20 5.85
N ASP A 29 -26.81 5.73 6.65
CA ASP A 29 -27.10 5.21 7.98
C ASP A 29 -27.93 3.93 7.88
N ILE A 30 -27.34 2.80 8.29
CA ILE A 30 -27.97 1.48 8.32
C ILE A 30 -27.93 1.00 9.78
N PRO A 31 -29.11 0.64 10.37
CA PRO A 31 -29.15 0.15 11.73
C PRO A 31 -28.21 -1.05 11.92
N PRO A 32 -27.45 -1.13 13.03
CA PRO A 32 -26.52 -2.25 13.28
C PRO A 32 -27.20 -3.63 13.25
N ALA A 33 -28.45 -3.72 13.66
CA ALA A 33 -29.24 -4.95 13.61
C ALA A 33 -29.47 -5.43 12.18
N ASP A 34 -29.74 -4.49 11.23
CA ASP A 34 -29.92 -4.81 9.81
C ASP A 34 -28.60 -5.23 9.17
N VAL A 35 -27.47 -4.55 9.49
CA VAL A 35 -26.15 -4.96 9.02
C VAL A 35 -25.84 -6.38 9.46
N TRP A 36 -26.10 -6.72 10.73
CA TRP A 36 -25.89 -8.07 11.24
C TRP A 36 -26.79 -9.09 10.55
N HIS A 37 -28.07 -8.75 10.35
CA HIS A 37 -29.04 -9.61 9.66
C HIS A 37 -28.62 -9.88 8.21
N ILE A 38 -28.14 -8.87 7.49
CA ILE A 38 -27.61 -8.99 6.12
C ILE A 38 -26.39 -9.89 6.09
N LEU A 39 -25.43 -9.73 7.01
CA LEU A 39 -24.21 -10.54 7.07
C LEU A 39 -24.50 -12.02 7.41
N THR A 40 -25.61 -12.30 8.10
CA THR A 40 -26.04 -13.67 8.42
C THR A 40 -26.96 -14.30 7.35
N GLY A 41 -27.12 -13.65 6.20
CA GLY A 41 -27.88 -14.16 5.04
C GLY A 41 -29.36 -13.80 5.03
N GLY A 42 -29.80 -12.90 5.91
CA GLY A 42 -31.16 -12.34 5.89
C GLY A 42 -31.31 -11.15 4.95
N GLU A 43 -32.54 -10.72 4.73
CA GLU A 43 -32.85 -9.48 4.02
C GLU A 43 -32.87 -8.31 5.01
N GLY A 44 -32.21 -7.19 4.65
CA GLY A 44 -32.28 -5.94 5.43
C GLY A 44 -33.63 -5.23 5.23
N GLY A 45 -33.93 -4.26 6.08
CA GLY A 45 -35.19 -3.48 6.01
C GLY A 45 -35.41 -2.75 4.66
N LYS A 46 -34.33 -2.55 3.88
CA LYS A 46 -34.38 -2.01 2.49
C LYS A 46 -33.46 -2.84 1.61
N ALA A 47 -33.90 -3.17 0.39
CA ALA A 47 -33.10 -3.93 -0.59
C ALA A 47 -31.74 -3.25 -0.92
N SER A 48 -31.69 -1.90 -0.93
CA SER A 48 -30.47 -1.13 -1.16
C SER A 48 -29.40 -1.33 -0.06
N TRP A 49 -29.79 -1.68 1.17
CA TRP A 49 -28.87 -1.88 2.27
C TRP A 49 -28.00 -3.12 2.10
N SER A 50 -28.59 -4.22 1.62
CA SER A 50 -27.85 -5.44 1.28
C SER A 50 -26.79 -5.17 0.21
N PHE A 51 -27.15 -4.41 -0.84
CA PHE A 51 -26.21 -4.00 -1.86
C PHE A 51 -25.06 -3.16 -1.28
N ILE A 52 -25.36 -2.17 -0.43
CA ILE A 52 -24.34 -1.29 0.19
C ILE A 52 -23.37 -2.10 1.04
N VAL A 53 -23.89 -3.04 1.86
CA VAL A 53 -23.03 -3.86 2.74
C VAL A 53 -22.14 -4.79 1.92
N TRP A 54 -22.69 -5.53 0.95
CA TRP A 54 -21.96 -6.55 0.20
C TRP A 54 -21.08 -5.97 -0.91
N GLU A 55 -21.56 -4.97 -1.67
CA GLU A 55 -20.89 -4.47 -2.86
C GLU A 55 -20.03 -3.21 -2.60
N SER A 56 -20.20 -2.57 -1.42
CA SER A 56 -19.43 -1.37 -1.08
C SER A 56 -18.61 -1.55 0.20
N ARG A 57 -19.26 -1.71 1.36
CA ARG A 57 -18.57 -1.68 2.67
C ARG A 57 -17.62 -2.86 2.87
N LEU A 58 -18.06 -4.07 2.56
CA LEU A 58 -17.25 -5.28 2.74
C LEU A 58 -16.01 -5.28 1.83
N PRO A 59 -16.12 -5.05 0.51
CA PRO A 59 -14.95 -4.97 -0.36
C PRO A 59 -14.00 -3.86 0.06
N GLN A 60 -14.52 -2.68 0.45
CA GLN A 60 -13.71 -1.56 0.90
C GLN A 60 -12.92 -1.88 2.16
N ALA A 61 -13.53 -2.51 3.17
CA ALA A 61 -12.86 -2.93 4.40
C ALA A 61 -11.79 -4.00 4.13
N LEU A 62 -12.07 -4.99 3.28
CA LEU A 62 -11.11 -6.01 2.86
C LEU A 62 -9.94 -5.41 2.10
N THR A 63 -10.23 -4.46 1.20
CA THR A 63 -9.20 -3.74 0.44
C THR A 63 -8.29 -2.94 1.36
N ALA A 64 -8.85 -2.21 2.33
CA ALA A 64 -8.09 -1.46 3.32
C ALA A 64 -7.14 -2.38 4.12
N LEU A 65 -7.66 -3.52 4.59
CA LEU A 65 -6.89 -4.51 5.35
C LEU A 65 -5.70 -5.04 4.55
N LEU A 66 -5.94 -5.50 3.33
CA LEU A 66 -4.93 -6.11 2.48
C LEU A 66 -3.92 -5.07 1.96
N CYS A 67 -4.39 -3.91 1.53
CA CYS A 67 -3.55 -2.81 1.05
C CYS A 67 -2.64 -2.29 2.17
N GLY A 68 -3.20 -2.05 3.37
CA GLY A 68 -2.44 -1.57 4.52
C GLY A 68 -1.34 -2.52 4.94
N GLY A 69 -1.64 -3.82 5.05
CA GLY A 69 -0.66 -4.86 5.36
C GLY A 69 0.45 -4.94 4.31
N SER A 70 0.08 -4.88 3.03
CA SER A 70 1.01 -4.94 1.90
C SER A 70 1.99 -3.76 1.88
N LEU A 71 1.47 -2.55 1.96
CA LEU A 71 2.30 -1.35 1.94
C LEU A 71 3.23 -1.28 3.16
N ALA A 72 2.73 -1.67 4.35
CA ALA A 72 3.54 -1.72 5.57
C ALA A 72 4.71 -2.70 5.44
N VAL A 73 4.49 -3.88 4.89
CA VAL A 73 5.55 -4.88 4.65
C VAL A 73 6.54 -4.39 3.60
N CYS A 74 6.07 -3.78 2.52
CA CYS A 74 6.95 -3.15 1.53
C CYS A 74 7.89 -2.14 2.19
N GLY A 75 7.35 -1.27 3.04
CA GLY A 75 8.16 -0.32 3.80
C GLY A 75 9.17 -0.99 4.71
N LEU A 76 8.76 -2.00 5.49
CA LEU A 76 9.68 -2.74 6.37
C LEU A 76 10.84 -3.37 5.61
N MET A 77 10.55 -4.04 4.49
CA MET A 77 11.57 -4.68 3.67
C MET A 77 12.54 -3.67 3.07
N LEU A 78 12.03 -2.56 2.55
CA LEU A 78 12.86 -1.51 1.97
C LEU A 78 13.71 -0.78 3.02
N GLN A 79 13.14 -0.47 4.19
CA GLN A 79 13.89 0.13 5.30
C GLN A 79 15.05 -0.77 5.74
N THR A 80 14.84 -2.08 5.77
CA THR A 80 15.89 -3.04 6.13
C THR A 80 16.95 -3.15 5.04
N ALA A 81 16.54 -3.30 3.77
CA ALA A 81 17.46 -3.49 2.65
C ALA A 81 18.33 -2.26 2.39
N PHE A 82 17.73 -1.07 2.45
CA PHE A 82 18.45 0.18 2.22
C PHE A 82 19.08 0.78 3.48
N LYS A 83 18.89 0.14 4.65
CA LYS A 83 19.33 0.67 5.95
C LYS A 83 18.93 2.13 6.14
N ASN A 84 17.77 2.47 5.64
CA ASN A 84 17.23 3.81 5.69
C ASN A 84 15.82 3.77 6.32
N PRO A 85 15.62 4.36 7.50
CA PRO A 85 14.33 4.36 8.18
C PRO A 85 13.23 5.10 7.41
N LEU A 86 13.62 5.94 6.45
CA LEU A 86 12.71 6.70 5.59
C LEU A 86 12.42 6.02 4.26
N ALA A 87 13.00 4.85 3.98
CA ALA A 87 12.71 4.11 2.76
C ALA A 87 11.26 3.61 2.76
N GLY A 88 10.59 3.80 1.64
CA GLY A 88 9.20 3.37 1.42
C GLY A 88 8.96 3.05 -0.04
N PRO A 89 7.82 2.39 -0.36
CA PRO A 89 7.53 1.95 -1.74
C PRO A 89 7.47 3.10 -2.75
N SER A 90 7.06 4.29 -2.33
CA SER A 90 7.02 5.49 -3.18
C SER A 90 8.39 5.98 -3.63
N ILE A 91 9.46 5.73 -2.84
CA ILE A 91 10.81 6.24 -3.14
C ILE A 91 11.45 5.50 -4.32
N LEU A 92 11.06 4.25 -4.58
CA LEU A 92 11.55 3.49 -5.75
C LEU A 92 10.93 3.93 -7.07
N GLY A 93 10.04 4.92 -7.06
CA GLY A 93 9.40 5.43 -8.28
C GLY A 93 8.28 4.53 -8.84
N ILE A 94 7.96 3.39 -8.20
CA ILE A 94 6.93 2.46 -8.67
C ILE A 94 5.55 3.13 -8.69
N ASN A 95 5.21 3.90 -7.65
CA ASN A 95 3.99 4.70 -7.62
C ASN A 95 3.97 5.75 -8.74
N SER A 96 5.11 6.39 -9.02
CA SER A 96 5.22 7.35 -10.12
C SER A 96 5.03 6.68 -11.48
N GLY A 97 5.49 5.43 -11.63
CA GLY A 97 5.23 4.60 -12.81
C GLY A 97 3.75 4.29 -12.98
N ALA A 98 3.07 3.86 -11.91
CA ALA A 98 1.63 3.65 -11.92
C ALA A 98 0.89 4.93 -12.30
N SER A 99 1.24 6.06 -11.67
CA SER A 99 0.65 7.37 -11.95
C SER A 99 0.87 7.82 -13.40
N LEU A 100 2.06 7.56 -13.96
CA LEU A 100 2.34 7.84 -15.37
C LEU A 100 1.48 6.98 -16.30
N GLY A 101 1.33 5.68 -16.02
CA GLY A 101 0.46 4.80 -16.79
C GLY A 101 -1.00 5.24 -16.77
N VAL A 102 -1.51 5.67 -15.61
CA VAL A 102 -2.86 6.25 -15.49
C VAL A 102 -2.97 7.58 -16.20
N ALA A 103 -1.94 8.43 -16.13
CA ALA A 103 -1.90 9.69 -16.85
C ALA A 103 -2.03 9.47 -18.37
N PHE A 104 -1.33 8.49 -18.94
CA PHE A 104 -1.50 8.12 -20.34
C PHE A 104 -2.95 7.76 -20.65
N VAL A 105 -3.58 6.93 -19.83
CA VAL A 105 -4.97 6.48 -20.05
C VAL A 105 -5.98 7.61 -19.90
N MET A 106 -5.91 8.38 -18.82
CA MET A 106 -6.91 9.42 -18.51
C MET A 106 -6.69 10.71 -19.29
N LEU A 107 -5.44 11.15 -19.42
CA LEU A 107 -5.14 12.48 -19.97
C LEU A 107 -4.98 12.44 -21.49
N LEU A 108 -4.45 11.36 -22.05
CA LEU A 108 -4.21 11.25 -23.49
C LEU A 108 -5.34 10.52 -24.23
N PHE A 109 -5.87 9.44 -23.63
CA PHE A 109 -6.87 8.58 -24.28
C PHE A 109 -8.29 8.75 -23.72
N GLY A 110 -8.54 9.74 -22.85
CA GLY A 110 -9.87 10.04 -22.32
C GLY A 110 -10.50 8.90 -21.50
N GLY A 111 -9.67 8.09 -20.84
CA GLY A 111 -10.12 6.96 -19.98
C GLY A 111 -10.46 5.66 -20.73
N SER A 112 -10.23 5.59 -22.04
CA SER A 112 -10.44 4.37 -22.83
C SER A 112 -9.28 4.13 -23.81
N VAL A 113 -8.87 2.87 -23.96
CA VAL A 113 -7.84 2.47 -24.94
C VAL A 113 -8.44 1.46 -25.90
N THR A 114 -8.40 1.80 -27.19
CA THR A 114 -8.88 0.92 -28.27
C THR A 114 -7.74 0.57 -29.21
N ALA A 115 -7.57 -0.73 -29.47
CA ALA A 115 -6.58 -1.24 -30.43
C ALA A 115 -7.24 -2.31 -31.30
N GLY A 116 -7.64 -1.91 -32.52
CA GLY A 116 -8.39 -2.77 -33.45
C GLY A 116 -9.75 -3.19 -32.89
N THR A 117 -9.98 -4.50 -32.75
CA THR A 117 -11.20 -5.07 -32.16
C THR A 117 -11.18 -5.11 -30.62
N PHE A 118 -10.03 -4.83 -29.98
CA PHE A 118 -9.87 -4.84 -28.54
C PHE A 118 -10.12 -3.45 -27.97
N SER A 119 -11.07 -3.35 -27.04
CA SER A 119 -11.44 -2.11 -26.36
C SER A 119 -11.40 -2.32 -24.86
N LEU A 120 -10.58 -1.51 -24.18
CA LEU A 120 -10.56 -1.37 -22.72
C LEU A 120 -11.12 0.00 -22.36
N SER A 121 -12.17 0.03 -21.58
CA SER A 121 -12.80 1.28 -21.16
C SER A 121 -13.00 1.38 -19.65
N GLY A 122 -13.11 2.60 -19.15
CA GLY A 122 -13.39 2.88 -17.75
C GLY A 122 -12.32 2.36 -16.79
N PHE A 123 -12.75 1.78 -15.69
CA PHE A 123 -11.85 1.34 -14.61
C PHE A 123 -10.79 0.32 -15.06
N LEU A 124 -11.13 -0.59 -15.97
CA LEU A 124 -10.20 -1.64 -16.42
C LEU A 124 -9.01 -1.07 -17.19
N SER A 125 -9.22 -0.01 -18.00
CA SER A 125 -8.13 0.67 -18.71
C SER A 125 -7.19 1.41 -17.75
N VAL A 126 -7.75 2.05 -16.73
CA VAL A 126 -6.98 2.73 -15.67
C VAL A 126 -6.17 1.73 -14.86
N LEU A 127 -6.80 0.62 -14.46
CA LEU A 127 -6.14 -0.47 -13.72
C LEU A 127 -4.97 -1.06 -14.50
N THR A 128 -5.17 -1.38 -15.78
CA THR A 128 -4.11 -1.91 -16.64
C THR A 128 -3.01 -0.90 -16.88
N GLY A 129 -3.35 0.36 -17.11
CA GLY A 129 -2.39 1.46 -17.26
C GLY A 129 -1.52 1.62 -16.02
N ALA A 130 -2.13 1.67 -14.84
CA ALA A 130 -1.42 1.75 -13.56
C ALA A 130 -0.48 0.56 -13.35
N PHE A 131 -0.98 -0.65 -13.58
CA PHE A 131 -0.19 -1.87 -13.38
C PHE A 131 0.99 -1.96 -14.36
N VAL A 132 0.75 -1.70 -15.64
CA VAL A 132 1.80 -1.69 -16.68
C VAL A 132 2.86 -0.63 -16.38
N GLY A 133 2.45 0.59 -16.01
CA GLY A 133 3.37 1.67 -15.65
C GLY A 133 4.22 1.33 -14.42
N ALA A 134 3.60 0.76 -13.38
CA ALA A 134 4.32 0.29 -12.18
C ALA A 134 5.32 -0.82 -12.51
N MET A 135 4.91 -1.81 -13.31
CA MET A 135 5.76 -2.92 -13.72
C MET A 135 6.90 -2.49 -14.63
N ALA A 136 6.70 -1.49 -15.49
CA ALA A 136 7.76 -0.91 -16.32
C ALA A 136 8.85 -0.26 -15.46
N ILE A 137 8.46 0.55 -14.47
CA ILE A 137 9.44 1.16 -13.54
C ILE A 137 10.11 0.08 -12.68
N MET A 138 9.37 -0.92 -12.21
CA MET A 138 9.96 -2.04 -11.46
C MET A 138 10.99 -2.79 -12.30
N ALA A 139 10.70 -3.09 -13.57
CA ALA A 139 11.63 -3.74 -14.48
C ALA A 139 12.90 -2.88 -14.68
N LEU A 140 12.74 -1.56 -14.80
CA LEU A 140 13.84 -0.62 -14.92
C LEU A 140 14.70 -0.60 -13.63
N ILE A 141 14.11 -0.58 -12.45
CA ILE A 141 14.83 -0.66 -11.17
C ILE A 141 15.56 -2.00 -11.04
N LEU A 142 14.94 -3.11 -11.41
CA LEU A 142 15.58 -4.43 -11.43
C LEU A 142 16.78 -4.45 -12.39
N PHE A 143 16.65 -3.87 -13.57
CA PHE A 143 17.76 -3.71 -14.51
C PHE A 143 18.90 -2.92 -13.88
N PHE A 144 18.64 -1.75 -13.32
CA PHE A 144 19.67 -0.96 -12.62
C PHE A 144 20.24 -1.69 -11.40
N SER A 145 19.46 -2.50 -10.70
CA SER A 145 19.94 -3.33 -9.59
C SER A 145 21.01 -4.36 -10.01
N THR A 146 21.07 -4.73 -11.29
CA THR A 146 22.17 -5.58 -11.82
C THR A 146 23.47 -4.81 -12.04
N LEU A 147 23.38 -3.52 -12.35
CA LEU A 147 24.51 -2.64 -12.67
C LEU A 147 25.04 -1.93 -11.41
N ILE A 148 24.13 -1.50 -10.52
CA ILE A 148 24.44 -0.70 -9.34
C ILE A 148 24.54 -1.62 -8.12
N LYS A 149 25.73 -1.69 -7.52
CA LYS A 149 25.96 -2.48 -6.30
C LYS A 149 25.52 -1.76 -5.03
N SER A 150 25.60 -0.41 -5.02
CA SER A 150 25.26 0.42 -3.86
C SER A 150 23.74 0.58 -3.71
N ASN A 151 23.23 0.19 -2.55
CA ASN A 151 21.82 0.39 -2.22
C ASN A 151 21.40 1.86 -2.23
N VAL A 152 22.27 2.77 -1.76
CA VAL A 152 22.01 4.22 -1.76
C VAL A 152 21.91 4.76 -3.19
N MET A 153 22.82 4.34 -4.09
CA MET A 153 22.76 4.75 -5.49
C MET A 153 21.52 4.22 -6.20
N LEU A 154 21.10 2.99 -5.89
CA LEU A 154 19.86 2.43 -6.44
C LEU A 154 18.61 3.20 -5.96
N LEU A 155 18.60 3.61 -4.70
CA LEU A 155 17.52 4.44 -4.15
C LEU A 155 17.48 5.81 -4.88
N ILE A 156 18.63 6.48 -5.06
CA ILE A 156 18.72 7.73 -5.79
C ILE A 156 18.23 7.55 -7.24
N THR A 157 18.62 6.46 -7.89
CA THR A 157 18.15 6.12 -9.25
C THR A 157 16.62 6.02 -9.29
N GLY A 158 16.00 5.36 -8.30
CA GLY A 158 14.54 5.29 -8.17
C GLY A 158 13.88 6.67 -8.06
N ILE A 159 14.46 7.55 -7.23
CA ILE A 159 13.99 8.94 -7.08
C ILE A 159 14.10 9.71 -8.42
N MET A 160 15.22 9.59 -9.13
CA MET A 160 15.42 10.26 -10.42
C MET A 160 14.43 9.76 -11.49
N ILE A 161 14.17 8.45 -11.55
CA ILE A 161 13.14 7.88 -12.42
C ILE A 161 11.76 8.44 -12.04
N GLY A 162 11.46 8.55 -10.74
CA GLY A 162 10.23 9.18 -10.26
C GLY A 162 10.08 10.63 -10.73
N TYR A 163 11.15 11.42 -10.73
CA TYR A 163 11.11 12.80 -11.24
C TYR A 163 10.90 12.85 -12.76
N ILE A 164 11.50 11.95 -13.53
CA ILE A 164 11.26 11.85 -14.98
C ILE A 164 9.79 11.53 -15.24
N ALA A 165 9.21 10.55 -14.50
CA ALA A 165 7.80 10.22 -14.61
C ALA A 165 6.89 11.41 -14.24
N SER A 166 7.22 12.14 -13.17
CA SER A 166 6.46 13.33 -12.74
C SER A 166 6.52 14.45 -13.78
N SER A 167 7.68 14.67 -14.43
CA SER A 167 7.82 15.64 -15.53
C SER A 167 6.96 15.25 -16.73
N ALA A 168 6.93 13.96 -17.10
CA ALA A 168 6.08 13.45 -18.17
C ALA A 168 4.60 13.64 -17.84
N ILE A 169 4.18 13.37 -16.59
CA ILE A 169 2.81 13.61 -16.12
C ILE A 169 2.44 15.10 -16.22
N SER A 170 3.36 15.99 -15.82
CA SER A 170 3.13 17.45 -15.92
C SER A 170 2.93 17.89 -17.36
N LEU A 171 3.69 17.31 -18.30
CA LEU A 171 3.54 17.59 -19.72
C LEU A 171 2.19 17.08 -20.25
N LEU A 172 1.77 15.87 -19.86
CA LEU A 172 0.46 15.32 -20.23
C LEU A 172 -0.69 16.18 -19.69
N ASN A 173 -0.61 16.62 -18.42
CA ASN A 173 -1.59 17.51 -17.82
C ASN A 173 -1.73 18.85 -18.57
N PHE A 174 -0.63 19.40 -19.12
CA PHE A 174 -0.64 20.65 -19.85
C PHE A 174 -1.48 20.56 -21.14
N PHE A 175 -1.47 19.41 -21.81
CA PHE A 175 -2.23 19.18 -23.05
C PHE A 175 -3.61 18.54 -22.84
N ALA A 176 -3.95 18.14 -21.62
CA ALA A 176 -5.17 17.39 -21.32
C ALA A 176 -6.41 18.29 -21.21
N THR A 177 -7.59 17.67 -21.31
CA THR A 177 -8.87 18.33 -21.02
C THR A 177 -9.06 18.54 -19.52
N ALA A 178 -9.90 19.50 -19.13
CA ALA A 178 -10.20 19.78 -17.72
C ALA A 178 -10.80 18.56 -17.00
N GLU A 179 -11.70 17.81 -17.68
CA GLU A 179 -12.31 16.58 -17.14
C GLU A 179 -11.27 15.48 -16.94
N GLY A 180 -10.33 15.32 -17.88
CA GLY A 180 -9.23 14.37 -17.75
C GLY A 180 -8.33 14.66 -16.57
N VAL A 181 -7.95 15.94 -16.40
CA VAL A 181 -7.15 16.40 -15.26
C VAL A 181 -7.89 16.17 -13.94
N GLN A 182 -9.17 16.51 -13.86
CA GLN A 182 -9.99 16.28 -12.67
C GLN A 182 -10.07 14.80 -12.31
N SER A 183 -10.33 13.94 -13.28
CA SER A 183 -10.39 12.48 -13.07
C SER A 183 -9.08 11.92 -12.58
N TYR A 184 -7.95 12.38 -13.15
CA TYR A 184 -6.60 11.99 -12.73
C TYR A 184 -6.29 12.43 -11.30
N ILE A 185 -6.67 13.68 -10.92
CA ILE A 185 -6.47 14.19 -9.56
C ILE A 185 -7.28 13.36 -8.56
N ILE A 186 -8.56 13.05 -8.84
CA ILE A 186 -9.42 12.23 -7.98
C ILE A 186 -8.81 10.83 -7.78
N TRP A 187 -8.34 10.19 -8.86
CA TRP A 187 -7.65 8.90 -8.74
C TRP A 187 -6.39 8.99 -7.88
N GLY A 188 -5.60 10.05 -8.04
CA GLY A 188 -4.37 10.31 -7.28
C GLY A 188 -4.59 10.57 -5.78
N MET A 189 -5.81 10.89 -5.37
CA MET A 189 -6.15 11.09 -3.95
C MET A 189 -6.21 9.78 -3.15
N GLY A 190 -6.25 8.63 -3.83
CA GLY A 190 -6.32 7.32 -3.21
C GLY A 190 -7.68 6.99 -2.59
N ASN A 191 -8.09 5.73 -2.74
CA ASN A 191 -9.39 5.24 -2.27
C ASN A 191 -9.35 3.72 -2.10
N PHE A 192 -9.91 3.20 -1.01
CA PHE A 192 -10.08 1.75 -0.83
C PHE A 192 -11.38 1.19 -1.43
N GLY A 193 -12.31 2.06 -1.85
CA GLY A 193 -13.57 1.66 -2.49
C GLY A 193 -13.45 1.33 -3.98
N GLY A 194 -12.24 1.35 -4.56
CA GLY A 194 -12.02 1.07 -5.98
C GLY A 194 -12.08 -0.42 -6.38
N VAL A 195 -12.14 -1.35 -5.42
CA VAL A 195 -12.17 -2.80 -5.67
C VAL A 195 -13.59 -3.31 -5.48
N SER A 196 -14.21 -3.79 -6.55
CA SER A 196 -15.52 -4.46 -6.48
C SER A 196 -15.40 -5.88 -5.92
N LEU A 197 -16.52 -6.45 -5.46
CA LEU A 197 -16.56 -7.83 -4.96
C LEU A 197 -16.10 -8.83 -6.04
N GLN A 198 -16.41 -8.58 -7.31
CA GLN A 198 -15.97 -9.41 -8.44
C GLN A 198 -14.45 -9.36 -8.67
N GLN A 199 -13.80 -8.24 -8.37
CA GLN A 199 -12.35 -8.05 -8.51
C GLN A 199 -11.57 -8.48 -7.27
N MET A 200 -12.25 -8.61 -6.14
CA MET A 200 -11.64 -8.97 -4.86
C MET A 200 -10.82 -10.27 -4.92
N PRO A 201 -11.25 -11.37 -5.55
CA PRO A 201 -10.46 -12.58 -5.64
C PRO A 201 -9.13 -12.36 -6.36
N ALA A 202 -9.09 -11.58 -7.43
CA ALA A 202 -7.87 -11.25 -8.17
C ALA A 202 -6.94 -10.37 -7.32
N PHE A 203 -7.48 -9.31 -6.73
CA PHE A 203 -6.73 -8.42 -5.84
C PHE A 203 -6.15 -9.18 -4.63
N ALA A 204 -6.98 -9.96 -3.95
CA ALA A 204 -6.58 -10.71 -2.76
C ALA A 204 -5.54 -11.80 -3.09
N SER A 205 -5.72 -12.55 -4.19
CA SER A 205 -4.77 -13.61 -4.55
C SER A 205 -3.36 -13.05 -4.83
N VAL A 206 -3.24 -11.99 -5.62
CA VAL A 206 -1.94 -11.37 -5.92
C VAL A 206 -1.33 -10.76 -4.65
N THR A 207 -2.13 -10.11 -3.82
CA THR A 207 -1.69 -9.52 -2.57
C THR A 207 -1.20 -10.58 -1.58
N LEU A 208 -1.95 -11.67 -1.39
CA LEU A 208 -1.57 -12.77 -0.50
C LEU A 208 -0.32 -13.51 -1.00
N LEU A 209 -0.18 -13.71 -2.32
CA LEU A 209 1.04 -14.26 -2.91
C LEU A 209 2.26 -13.37 -2.64
N GLY A 210 2.11 -12.06 -2.78
CA GLY A 210 3.17 -11.11 -2.46
C GLY A 210 3.52 -11.12 -0.97
N LEU A 211 2.52 -11.17 -0.07
CA LEU A 211 2.74 -11.29 1.38
C LEU A 211 3.42 -12.61 1.74
N ALA A 212 3.04 -13.72 1.11
CA ALA A 212 3.71 -15.01 1.28
C ALA A 212 5.18 -14.94 0.83
N GLY A 213 5.45 -14.28 -0.31
CA GLY A 213 6.81 -14.00 -0.77
C GLY A 213 7.63 -13.17 0.22
N ALA A 214 7.01 -12.19 0.89
CA ALA A 214 7.65 -11.41 1.94
C ALA A 214 7.99 -12.26 3.18
N LEU A 215 7.11 -13.18 3.58
CA LEU A 215 7.37 -14.11 4.69
C LEU A 215 8.57 -15.03 4.40
N MET A 216 8.80 -15.43 3.16
CA MET A 216 9.97 -16.24 2.77
C MET A 216 11.28 -15.46 2.93
N LEU A 217 11.24 -14.13 2.92
CA LEU A 217 12.42 -13.27 3.09
C LEU A 217 12.79 -13.00 4.55
N ILE A 218 12.08 -13.52 5.54
CA ILE A 218 12.36 -13.29 6.98
C ILE A 218 13.82 -13.60 7.35
N LYS A 219 14.31 -14.78 6.97
CA LYS A 219 15.70 -15.21 7.30
C LYS A 219 16.76 -14.32 6.63
N PRO A 220 16.70 -14.08 5.31
CA PRO A 220 17.63 -13.15 4.65
C PRO A 220 17.57 -11.72 5.22
N LEU A 221 16.38 -11.21 5.53
CA LEU A 221 16.23 -9.87 6.12
C LEU A 221 16.89 -9.78 7.51
N ASN A 222 16.76 -10.81 8.34
CA ASN A 222 17.47 -10.87 9.62
C ASN A 222 19.00 -10.90 9.45
N ALA A 223 19.51 -11.60 8.45
CA ALA A 223 20.93 -11.59 8.15
C ALA A 223 21.42 -10.20 7.70
N LEU A 224 20.62 -9.49 6.89
CA LEU A 224 20.94 -8.14 6.43
C LEU A 224 21.00 -7.10 7.57
N LEU A 225 20.30 -7.30 8.69
CA LEU A 225 20.43 -6.45 9.89
C LEU A 225 21.86 -6.41 10.42
N LEU A 226 22.58 -7.53 10.34
CA LEU A 226 23.97 -7.65 10.82
C LEU A 226 24.99 -7.01 9.85
N GLY A 227 24.54 -6.67 8.63
CA GLY A 227 25.36 -6.08 7.59
C GLY A 227 25.56 -7.01 6.39
N GLU A 228 25.75 -6.42 5.21
CA GLU A 228 25.85 -7.17 3.95
C GLU A 228 27.04 -8.14 3.96
N ARG A 229 28.25 -7.68 4.39
CA ARG A 229 29.44 -8.53 4.48
C ARG A 229 29.25 -9.71 5.43
N TYR A 230 28.58 -9.48 6.56
CA TYR A 230 28.29 -10.55 7.52
C TYR A 230 27.27 -11.54 6.95
N ALA A 231 26.22 -11.04 6.28
CA ALA A 231 25.23 -11.89 5.62
C ALA A 231 25.85 -12.75 4.51
N GLU A 232 26.79 -12.19 3.72
CA GLU A 232 27.58 -12.95 2.72
C GLU A 232 28.38 -14.08 3.35
N ASN A 233 29.06 -13.83 4.48
CA ASN A 233 29.80 -14.86 5.22
C ASN A 233 28.89 -15.96 5.77
N LEU A 234 27.61 -15.68 6.02
CA LEU A 234 26.59 -16.66 6.38
C LEU A 234 26.01 -17.41 5.16
N GLY A 235 26.54 -17.18 3.94
CA GLY A 235 26.10 -17.83 2.71
C GLY A 235 24.88 -17.18 2.06
N VAL A 236 24.47 -15.98 2.49
CA VAL A 236 23.35 -15.26 1.89
C VAL A 236 23.79 -14.56 0.60
N ASN A 237 23.17 -14.91 -0.52
CA ASN A 237 23.40 -14.22 -1.78
C ASN A 237 22.65 -12.88 -1.80
N ILE A 238 23.36 -11.79 -1.48
CA ILE A 238 22.80 -10.44 -1.35
C ILE A 238 22.08 -9.98 -2.62
N ARG A 239 22.66 -10.24 -3.82
CA ARG A 239 22.04 -9.86 -5.09
C ARG A 239 20.70 -10.57 -5.30
N ARG A 240 20.64 -11.88 -5.01
CA ARG A 240 19.39 -12.65 -5.14
C ARG A 240 18.34 -12.15 -4.16
N VAL A 241 18.71 -11.91 -2.90
CA VAL A 241 17.80 -11.38 -1.88
C VAL A 241 17.28 -10.02 -2.27
N ARG A 242 18.15 -9.11 -2.74
CA ARG A 242 17.76 -7.77 -3.22
C ARG A 242 16.77 -7.85 -4.38
N ASN A 243 17.02 -8.68 -5.37
CA ASN A 243 16.12 -8.85 -6.50
C ASN A 243 14.76 -9.42 -6.09
N TRP A 244 14.73 -10.43 -5.23
CA TRP A 244 13.49 -10.97 -4.68
C TRP A 244 12.71 -9.94 -3.87
N LEU A 245 13.41 -9.16 -3.05
CA LEU A 245 12.82 -8.08 -2.26
C LEU A 245 12.20 -7.02 -3.18
N LEU A 246 12.92 -6.59 -4.22
CA LEU A 246 12.42 -5.63 -5.21
C LEU A 246 11.22 -6.20 -5.97
N LEU A 247 11.23 -7.48 -6.36
CA LEU A 247 10.09 -8.12 -7.02
C LEU A 247 8.85 -8.15 -6.12
N VAL A 248 9.00 -8.58 -4.87
CA VAL A 248 7.88 -8.67 -3.92
C VAL A 248 7.32 -7.28 -3.60
N THR A 249 8.20 -6.32 -3.28
CA THR A 249 7.77 -4.93 -3.01
C THR A 249 7.17 -4.28 -4.23
N GLY A 250 7.75 -4.51 -5.41
CA GLY A 250 7.24 -3.99 -6.66
C GLY A 250 5.86 -4.54 -7.00
N LEU A 251 5.65 -5.85 -6.88
CA LEU A 251 4.37 -6.50 -7.12
C LEU A 251 3.28 -5.98 -6.16
N LEU A 252 3.57 -5.97 -4.85
CA LEU A 252 2.63 -5.49 -3.83
C LEU A 252 2.29 -4.01 -4.04
N THR A 253 3.30 -3.18 -4.35
CA THR A 253 3.08 -1.75 -4.62
C THR A 253 2.30 -1.56 -5.92
N ALA A 254 2.63 -2.29 -6.98
CA ALA A 254 1.93 -2.19 -8.26
C ALA A 254 0.45 -2.55 -8.14
N VAL A 255 0.12 -3.67 -7.49
CA VAL A 255 -1.28 -4.10 -7.33
C VAL A 255 -2.05 -3.16 -6.40
N THR A 256 -1.48 -2.75 -5.28
CA THR A 256 -2.15 -1.81 -4.36
C THR A 256 -2.37 -0.45 -5.00
N THR A 257 -1.38 0.08 -5.72
CA THR A 257 -1.50 1.38 -6.39
C THR A 257 -2.46 1.32 -7.57
N ALA A 258 -2.47 0.24 -8.34
CA ALA A 258 -3.38 0.08 -9.47
C ALA A 258 -4.86 0.10 -9.03
N PHE A 259 -5.18 -0.59 -7.93
CA PHE A 259 -6.56 -0.69 -7.43
C PHE A 259 -6.99 0.48 -6.53
N CYS A 260 -6.07 0.97 -5.68
CA CYS A 260 -6.41 1.96 -4.64
C CYS A 260 -5.89 3.37 -4.96
N GLY A 261 -5.18 3.56 -6.08
CA GLY A 261 -4.39 4.76 -6.31
C GLY A 261 -3.11 4.77 -5.44
N PRO A 262 -2.26 5.79 -5.59
CA PRO A 262 -1.03 5.93 -4.79
C PRO A 262 -1.40 6.25 -3.34
N VAL A 263 -1.14 5.32 -2.42
CA VAL A 263 -1.37 5.49 -0.98
C VAL A 263 -0.05 5.86 -0.30
N ALA A 264 -0.04 7.01 0.37
CA ALA A 264 1.14 7.54 1.05
C ALA A 264 1.18 7.15 2.54
N PHE A 265 2.37 7.28 3.15
CA PHE A 265 2.66 7.18 4.58
C PHE A 265 2.47 5.82 5.26
N ILE A 266 1.53 4.96 4.87
CA ILE A 266 1.32 3.66 5.53
C ILE A 266 2.62 2.83 5.50
N GLY A 267 3.23 2.67 4.33
CA GLY A 267 4.49 1.94 4.19
C GLY A 267 5.68 2.59 4.90
N LEU A 268 5.62 3.88 5.16
CA LEU A 268 6.69 4.60 5.85
C LEU A 268 6.53 4.53 7.37
N ALA A 269 5.34 4.82 7.89
CA ALA A 269 5.08 4.99 9.33
C ALA A 269 4.86 3.66 10.07
N VAL A 270 4.09 2.74 9.49
CA VAL A 270 3.68 1.50 10.17
C VAL A 270 4.85 0.61 10.61
N PRO A 271 5.92 0.40 9.83
CA PRO A 271 7.07 -0.38 10.31
C PRO A 271 7.71 0.18 11.58
N HIS A 272 7.67 1.51 11.75
CA HIS A 272 8.16 2.15 12.97
C HIS A 272 7.24 1.88 14.15
N VAL A 273 5.92 1.98 13.96
CA VAL A 273 4.93 1.61 14.98
C VAL A 273 5.14 0.16 15.43
N ALA A 274 5.29 -0.77 14.49
CA ALA A 274 5.50 -2.18 14.78
C ALA A 274 6.81 -2.42 15.57
N ARG A 275 7.91 -1.72 15.22
CA ARG A 275 9.18 -1.79 15.99
C ARG A 275 9.02 -1.23 17.40
N MET A 276 8.29 -0.13 17.57
CA MET A 276 8.04 0.46 18.89
C MET A 276 7.21 -0.47 19.76
N LEU A 277 6.18 -1.11 19.24
CA LEU A 277 5.35 -2.07 19.96
C LEU A 277 6.16 -3.28 20.44
N LEU A 278 6.97 -3.86 19.55
CA LEU A 278 7.72 -5.08 19.85
C LEU A 278 9.02 -4.84 20.60
N GLY A 279 9.65 -3.68 20.43
CA GLY A 279 11.00 -3.40 20.95
C GLY A 279 12.08 -4.28 20.31
N THR A 280 11.88 -4.79 19.10
CA THR A 280 12.83 -5.67 18.41
C THR A 280 12.84 -5.40 16.91
N SER A 281 13.99 -5.68 16.27
CA SER A 281 14.14 -5.65 14.81
C SER A 281 14.09 -7.06 14.18
N ASN A 282 13.87 -8.13 14.97
CA ASN A 282 13.78 -9.49 14.46
C ASN A 282 12.54 -9.66 13.58
N HIS A 283 12.74 -9.88 12.27
CA HIS A 283 11.68 -10.00 11.27
C HIS A 283 10.74 -11.18 11.50
N GLN A 284 11.15 -12.20 12.25
CA GLN A 284 10.28 -13.34 12.58
C GLN A 284 9.02 -12.89 13.35
N SER A 285 9.18 -11.94 14.27
CA SER A 285 8.06 -11.36 15.01
C SER A 285 7.58 -10.04 14.38
N LEU A 286 8.52 -9.27 13.83
CA LEU A 286 8.26 -7.92 13.33
C LEU A 286 7.41 -7.93 12.05
N LEU A 287 7.69 -8.84 11.10
CA LEU A 287 6.98 -8.85 9.82
C LEU A 287 5.49 -9.19 9.97
N PRO A 288 5.07 -10.25 10.71
CA PRO A 288 3.65 -10.50 10.96
C PRO A 288 2.96 -9.34 11.70
N VAL A 289 3.60 -8.78 12.73
CA VAL A 289 3.04 -7.63 13.46
C VAL A 289 2.93 -6.39 12.56
N THR A 290 3.87 -6.20 11.63
CA THR A 290 3.80 -5.11 10.64
C THR A 290 2.61 -5.29 9.69
N ILE A 291 2.33 -6.51 9.21
CA ILE A 291 1.14 -6.81 8.40
C ILE A 291 -0.13 -6.40 9.14
N LEU A 292 -0.28 -6.90 10.38
CA LEU A 292 -1.45 -6.62 11.20
C LEU A 292 -1.58 -5.13 11.53
N SER A 293 -0.48 -4.48 11.91
CA SER A 293 -0.48 -3.04 12.19
C SER A 293 -0.86 -2.22 10.94
N GLY A 294 -0.37 -2.63 9.76
CA GLY A 294 -0.71 -1.99 8.49
C GLY A 294 -2.19 -2.09 8.17
N GLY A 295 -2.77 -3.28 8.33
CA GLY A 295 -4.20 -3.49 8.16
C GLY A 295 -5.04 -2.68 9.16
N ALA A 296 -4.65 -2.65 10.44
CA ALA A 296 -5.32 -1.86 11.47
C ALA A 296 -5.30 -0.36 11.16
N VAL A 297 -4.12 0.18 10.79
CA VAL A 297 -3.97 1.60 10.43
C VAL A 297 -4.77 1.96 9.19
N ALA A 298 -4.77 1.10 8.16
CA ALA A 298 -5.55 1.35 6.95
C ALA A 298 -7.07 1.32 7.20
N LEU A 299 -7.56 0.37 8.02
CA LEU A 299 -8.96 0.32 8.44
C LEU A 299 -9.34 1.57 9.26
N LEU A 300 -8.46 2.04 10.14
CA LEU A 300 -8.68 3.28 10.88
C LEU A 300 -8.73 4.49 9.94
N CYS A 301 -7.79 4.60 9.00
CA CYS A 301 -7.79 5.67 8.00
C CYS A 301 -9.07 5.65 7.16
N ASN A 302 -9.51 4.46 6.72
CA ASN A 302 -10.75 4.29 5.96
C ASN A 302 -11.96 4.75 6.77
N LEU A 303 -12.05 4.36 8.03
CA LEU A 303 -13.12 4.79 8.93
C LEU A 303 -13.16 6.32 9.05
N VAL A 304 -12.00 6.98 9.25
CA VAL A 304 -11.91 8.45 9.31
C VAL A 304 -12.35 9.10 7.98
N CYS A 305 -12.01 8.49 6.83
CA CYS A 305 -12.44 9.00 5.52
C CYS A 305 -13.97 9.00 5.36
N ILE A 306 -14.66 8.06 5.99
CA ILE A 306 -16.12 7.87 5.85
C ILE A 306 -16.91 8.68 6.92
N LEU A 307 -16.26 9.09 8.01
CA LEU A 307 -16.93 9.80 9.14
C LEU A 307 -17.77 11.02 8.76
N PRO A 308 -17.45 11.84 7.74
CA PRO A 308 -18.28 12.95 7.37
C PRO A 308 -19.70 12.57 6.89
N GLY A 309 -19.95 11.28 6.60
CA GLY A 309 -21.27 10.78 6.23
C GLY A 309 -21.82 11.42 4.97
N GLU A 310 -22.95 12.12 5.07
CA GLU A 310 -23.61 12.79 3.94
C GLU A 310 -22.80 13.95 3.34
N ALA A 311 -21.87 14.55 4.09
CA ALA A 311 -21.01 15.63 3.59
C ALA A 311 -19.95 15.17 2.57
N GLY A 312 -19.80 13.85 2.39
CA GLY A 312 -18.89 13.25 1.41
C GLY A 312 -17.79 12.39 2.04
N ILE A 313 -16.90 11.90 1.20
CA ILE A 313 -15.78 11.03 1.63
C ILE A 313 -14.48 11.84 1.57
N ILE A 314 -13.75 11.89 2.69
CA ILE A 314 -12.43 12.54 2.73
C ILE A 314 -11.44 11.68 1.91
N PRO A 315 -10.61 12.29 1.04
CA PRO A 315 -9.59 11.57 0.31
C PRO A 315 -8.59 10.87 1.24
N LEU A 316 -8.21 9.63 0.92
CA LEU A 316 -7.33 8.82 1.75
C LEU A 316 -5.97 9.49 2.00
N ASN A 317 -5.40 10.12 0.96
CA ASN A 317 -4.13 10.83 1.06
C ASN A 317 -4.20 12.17 1.82
N ALA A 318 -5.37 12.62 2.25
CA ALA A 318 -5.51 13.69 3.23
C ALA A 318 -5.40 13.14 4.67
N VAL A 319 -5.89 11.92 4.92
CA VAL A 319 -5.94 11.30 6.25
C VAL A 319 -4.62 10.62 6.62
N THR A 320 -4.05 9.85 5.70
CA THR A 320 -2.84 9.03 5.99
C THR A 320 -1.63 9.85 6.43
N PRO A 321 -1.32 11.05 5.89
CA PRO A 321 -0.24 11.90 6.39
C PRO A 321 -0.50 12.47 7.79
N ILE A 322 -1.75 12.81 8.10
CA ILE A 322 -2.12 13.35 9.42
C ILE A 322 -1.82 12.33 10.52
N ILE A 323 -2.07 11.05 10.24
CA ILE A 323 -1.77 9.95 11.17
C ILE A 323 -0.29 9.56 11.11
N GLY A 324 0.29 9.47 9.91
CA GLY A 324 1.63 8.94 9.70
C GLY A 324 2.76 9.91 10.00
N ALA A 325 2.63 11.19 9.66
CA ALA A 325 3.71 12.16 9.84
C ALA A 325 4.10 12.40 11.32
N PRO A 326 3.17 12.51 12.29
CA PRO A 326 3.53 12.62 13.70
C PRO A 326 4.34 11.43 14.21
N VAL A 327 4.02 10.22 13.75
CA VAL A 327 4.77 9.00 14.11
C VAL A 327 6.21 9.10 13.62
N ILE A 328 6.42 9.51 12.37
CA ILE A 328 7.77 9.66 11.80
C ILE A 328 8.55 10.74 12.51
N ILE A 329 7.94 11.89 12.78
CA ILE A 329 8.58 12.99 13.52
C ILE A 329 9.01 12.51 14.91
N TYR A 330 8.13 11.81 15.62
CA TYR A 330 8.44 11.23 16.93
C TYR A 330 9.64 10.27 16.87
N VAL A 331 9.68 9.38 15.88
CA VAL A 331 10.77 8.41 15.67
C VAL A 331 12.10 9.15 15.45
N ILE A 332 12.12 10.16 14.56
CA ILE A 332 13.33 10.94 14.25
C ILE A 332 13.86 11.64 15.49
N VAL A 333 12.97 12.30 16.26
CA VAL A 333 13.36 13.02 17.48
C VAL A 333 13.84 12.06 18.58
N SER A 334 13.17 10.91 18.72
CA SER A 334 13.53 9.89 19.73
C SER A 334 14.89 9.25 19.43
N GLN A 335 15.22 8.97 18.16
CA GLN A 335 16.51 8.43 17.77
C GLN A 335 17.67 9.38 18.06
N ARG A 336 17.49 10.70 17.87
CA ARG A 336 18.51 11.71 18.23
C ARG A 336 18.82 11.73 19.73
N ARG A 337 17.81 11.56 20.58
CA ARG A 337 18.02 11.51 22.04
C ARG A 337 18.86 10.30 22.45
N SER A 338 18.69 9.16 21.81
CA SER A 338 19.45 7.95 22.09
C SER A 338 20.94 8.04 21.69
N GLN A 339 21.27 8.82 20.64
CA GLN A 339 22.63 9.02 20.17
C GLN A 339 23.43 10.05 20.99
N HIS A 340 22.78 10.90 21.79
CA HIS A 340 23.47 11.85 22.69
C HIS A 340 23.86 11.26 24.06
N PHE A 341 23.48 10.00 24.35
CA PHE A 341 23.82 9.28 25.58
C PHE A 341 24.81 8.12 25.37
N THR A 342 25.36 7.98 24.18
CA THR A 342 26.48 7.10 23.84
C THR A 342 27.68 7.90 23.37
#